data_f3ed5423dabf28059e39704ba6551770
#
_entry.id   f3ed5423dabf28059e39704ba6551770
#
_cell.length_a   1.000
_cell.length_b   1.000
_cell.length_c   1.000
_cell.angle_alpha   90.00
_cell.angle_beta   90.00
_cell.angle_gamma   90.00
#
_symmetry.space_group_name_H-M   'P 1'
#
loop_
_entity.id
_entity.type
_entity.pdbx_description
1 polymer ?
#
loop_
_entity_poly.entity_id
_entity_poly.type
_entity_poly.pdbx_seq_one_letter_code
_entity_poly.pdbx_strand_id
1 'polypeptide(L)'
;MNWLCTTLIVCLTLNSEMNYTNNDEFIEDVRACTVHLNSMYSEHERVPVDLVIAQSIHESEWGRSRFAVEGNNLLGIRTFDPADDQLKPLNKPNASWGLRIFETKCESISYYIELLNYNHHYDDFREERLMQYSSDLVNLEKLASTLAIYAEDVYYTQKLIQTLKELNDYK
;
A
#
# COMPACT_ATOMS: atom_id res chain seq x y z
N MET A 1 -10.04 -36.52 -0.39
CA MET A 1 -10.82 -35.32 -0.03
C MET A 1 -9.93 -34.10 -0.28
N ASN A 2 -10.35 -33.27 -1.21
CA ASN A 2 -9.54 -32.32 -2.00
C ASN A 2 -8.96 -31.15 -1.22
N TRP A 3 -7.66 -31.21 -0.94
CA TRP A 3 -6.85 -30.06 -0.46
C TRP A 3 -6.21 -29.24 -1.60
N LEU A 4 -6.50 -29.57 -2.86
CA LEU A 4 -5.90 -28.96 -4.05
C LEU A 4 -6.62 -27.71 -4.58
N CYS A 5 -7.82 -27.38 -4.05
CA CYS A 5 -8.62 -26.28 -4.60
C CYS A 5 -8.35 -24.93 -3.95
N THR A 6 -7.81 -24.90 -2.73
CA THR A 6 -7.52 -23.64 -2.00
C THR A 6 -6.25 -22.95 -2.48
N THR A 7 -5.25 -23.71 -2.92
CA THR A 7 -3.96 -23.15 -3.38
C THR A 7 -4.04 -22.52 -4.78
N LEU A 8 -4.93 -22.98 -5.64
CA LEU A 8 -5.06 -22.46 -7.01
C LEU A 8 -5.80 -21.11 -7.05
N ILE A 9 -6.80 -20.92 -6.16
CA ILE A 9 -7.55 -19.65 -6.07
C ILE A 9 -6.67 -18.55 -5.47
N VAL A 10 -5.83 -18.89 -4.50
CA VAL A 10 -4.87 -17.96 -3.87
C VAL A 10 -3.82 -17.47 -4.89
N CYS A 11 -3.34 -18.36 -5.77
CA CYS A 11 -2.37 -18.00 -6.81
C CYS A 11 -2.98 -17.11 -7.91
N LEU A 12 -4.29 -17.27 -8.21
CA LEU A 12 -4.98 -16.50 -9.24
C LEU A 12 -5.27 -15.05 -8.81
N THR A 13 -5.44 -14.77 -7.52
CA THR A 13 -5.74 -13.41 -7.04
C THR A 13 -4.51 -12.52 -6.90
N LEU A 14 -3.34 -13.08 -6.61
CA LEU A 14 -2.07 -12.32 -6.60
C LEU A 14 -1.57 -11.99 -8.01
N ASN A 15 -1.93 -12.82 -9.00
CA ASN A 15 -1.57 -12.62 -10.41
C ASN A 15 -2.66 -11.90 -11.22
N SER A 16 -3.79 -11.50 -10.62
CA SER A 16 -4.78 -10.72 -11.33
C SER A 16 -4.27 -9.29 -11.51
N GLU A 17 -4.09 -8.87 -12.75
CA GLU A 17 -3.83 -7.47 -13.06
C GLU A 17 -5.02 -6.61 -12.58
N MET A 18 -4.72 -5.56 -11.83
CA MET A 18 -5.71 -4.55 -11.51
C MET A 18 -6.03 -3.74 -12.78
N ASN A 19 -7.25 -3.88 -13.28
CA ASN A 19 -7.73 -3.28 -14.53
C ASN A 19 -8.85 -2.26 -14.29
N TYR A 20 -8.58 -1.27 -13.46
CA TYR A 20 -9.53 -0.20 -13.15
C TYR A 20 -9.59 0.86 -14.28
N THR A 21 -10.78 1.32 -14.57
CA THR A 21 -11.06 2.39 -15.54
C THR A 21 -11.53 3.68 -14.87
N ASN A 22 -11.92 3.62 -13.61
CA ASN A 22 -12.41 4.73 -12.80
C ASN A 22 -11.95 4.59 -11.34
N ASN A 23 -12.25 5.60 -10.52
CA ASN A 23 -11.80 5.64 -9.12
C ASN A 23 -12.47 4.57 -8.26
N ASP A 24 -13.73 4.23 -8.53
CA ASP A 24 -14.45 3.21 -7.74
C ASP A 24 -13.84 1.83 -7.96
N GLU A 25 -13.55 1.48 -9.21
CA GLU A 25 -12.85 0.24 -9.55
C GLU A 25 -11.43 0.20 -8.96
N PHE A 26 -10.71 1.33 -8.96
CA PHE A 26 -9.40 1.42 -8.31
C PHE A 26 -9.49 1.11 -6.81
N ILE A 27 -10.47 1.70 -6.11
CA ILE A 27 -10.71 1.45 -4.68
C ILE A 27 -11.00 -0.04 -4.45
N GLU A 28 -11.89 -0.64 -5.25
CA GLU A 28 -12.26 -2.05 -5.09
C GLU A 28 -11.09 -2.99 -5.37
N ASP A 29 -10.28 -2.75 -6.39
CA ASP A 29 -9.10 -3.55 -6.70
C ASP A 29 -8.05 -3.50 -5.58
N VAL A 30 -7.74 -2.30 -5.06
CA VAL A 30 -6.83 -2.12 -3.93
C VAL A 30 -7.40 -2.78 -2.67
N ARG A 31 -8.71 -2.63 -2.42
CA ARG A 31 -9.42 -3.26 -1.30
C ARG A 31 -9.32 -4.79 -1.37
N ALA A 32 -9.66 -5.37 -2.51
CA ALA A 32 -9.65 -6.83 -2.70
C ALA A 32 -8.25 -7.41 -2.48
N CYS A 33 -7.22 -6.78 -3.06
CA CYS A 33 -5.84 -7.18 -2.84
C CYS A 33 -5.45 -7.07 -1.35
N THR A 34 -5.73 -5.94 -0.70
CA THR A 34 -5.36 -5.72 0.70
C THR A 34 -6.04 -6.69 1.64
N VAL A 35 -7.34 -6.96 1.44
CA VAL A 35 -8.09 -7.95 2.24
C VAL A 35 -7.47 -9.34 2.09
N HIS A 36 -7.14 -9.73 0.85
CA HIS A 36 -6.49 -11.00 0.58
C HIS A 36 -5.13 -11.10 1.30
N LEU A 37 -4.27 -10.10 1.15
CA LEU A 37 -2.95 -10.05 1.80
C LEU A 37 -3.08 -10.09 3.33
N ASN A 38 -3.98 -9.31 3.90
CA ASN A 38 -4.25 -9.30 5.35
C ASN A 38 -4.71 -10.65 5.89
N SER A 39 -5.31 -11.52 5.06
CA SER A 39 -5.69 -12.87 5.50
C SER A 39 -4.50 -13.77 5.85
N MET A 40 -3.30 -13.40 5.41
CA MET A 40 -2.04 -14.13 5.68
C MET A 40 -1.36 -13.66 6.98
N TYR A 41 -1.85 -12.59 7.59
CA TYR A 41 -1.30 -12.00 8.81
C TYR A 41 -2.23 -12.23 10.00
N SER A 42 -1.64 -12.30 11.22
CA SER A 42 -2.43 -12.27 12.46
C SER A 42 -3.20 -10.95 12.58
N GLU A 43 -4.31 -10.95 13.31
CA GLU A 43 -5.20 -9.78 13.36
C GLU A 43 -4.50 -8.48 13.76
N HIS A 44 -3.59 -8.53 14.72
CA HIS A 44 -2.84 -7.37 15.19
C HIS A 44 -1.74 -6.90 14.22
N GLU A 45 -1.40 -7.68 13.20
CA GLU A 45 -0.43 -7.34 12.15
C GLU A 45 -1.11 -6.81 10.88
N ARG A 46 -2.42 -6.94 10.77
CA ARG A 46 -3.17 -6.46 9.60
C ARG A 46 -3.07 -4.94 9.47
N VAL A 47 -2.86 -4.48 8.26
CA VAL A 47 -2.88 -3.06 7.95
C VAL A 47 -4.31 -2.65 7.59
N PRO A 48 -4.87 -1.57 8.18
CA PRO A 48 -6.23 -1.14 7.85
C PRO A 48 -6.40 -0.88 6.36
N VAL A 49 -7.43 -1.47 5.77
CA VAL A 49 -7.66 -1.44 4.31
C VAL A 49 -7.82 -0.02 3.79
N ASP A 50 -8.60 0.81 4.48
CA ASP A 50 -8.82 2.20 4.07
C ASP A 50 -7.52 3.03 4.12
N LEU A 51 -6.58 2.70 5.00
CA LEU A 51 -5.27 3.35 5.05
C LEU A 51 -4.43 3.00 3.82
N VAL A 52 -4.42 1.72 3.41
CA VAL A 52 -3.73 1.27 2.19
C VAL A 52 -4.33 1.95 0.96
N ILE A 53 -5.66 2.03 0.87
CA ILE A 53 -6.36 2.71 -0.22
C ILE A 53 -5.96 4.19 -0.26
N ALA A 54 -6.03 4.90 0.87
CA ALA A 54 -5.71 6.32 0.93
C ALA A 54 -4.25 6.60 0.50
N GLN A 55 -3.29 5.79 0.95
CA GLN A 55 -1.90 5.93 0.53
C GLN A 55 -1.72 5.59 -0.95
N SER A 56 -2.36 4.52 -1.45
CA SER A 56 -2.30 4.18 -2.88
C SER A 56 -2.84 5.31 -3.77
N ILE A 57 -3.92 5.97 -3.35
CA ILE A 57 -4.45 7.16 -4.04
C ILE A 57 -3.40 8.27 -4.11
N HIS A 58 -2.78 8.58 -2.96
CA HIS A 58 -1.82 9.66 -2.82
C HIS A 58 -0.54 9.43 -3.62
N GLU A 59 0.05 8.25 -3.46
CA GLU A 59 1.37 7.91 -4.01
C GLU A 59 1.31 7.64 -5.53
N SER A 60 0.16 7.21 -6.04
CA SER A 60 0.03 6.79 -7.44
C SER A 60 -0.89 7.67 -8.28
N GLU A 61 -1.48 8.75 -7.73
CA GLU A 61 -2.48 9.55 -8.42
C GLU A 61 -3.64 8.68 -8.94
N TRP A 62 -4.24 7.87 -8.06
CA TRP A 62 -5.27 6.90 -8.43
C TRP A 62 -4.77 5.83 -9.43
N GLY A 63 -3.53 5.42 -9.28
CA GLY A 63 -2.89 4.44 -10.18
C GLY A 63 -2.55 4.96 -11.57
N ARG A 64 -2.62 6.29 -11.81
CA ARG A 64 -2.38 6.92 -13.10
C ARG A 64 -0.96 7.45 -13.28
N SER A 65 -0.19 7.56 -12.19
CA SER A 65 1.19 8.00 -12.26
C SER A 65 2.02 7.06 -13.15
N ARG A 66 3.09 7.59 -13.76
CA ARG A 66 4.00 6.78 -14.58
C ARG A 66 4.53 5.56 -13.81
N PHE A 67 4.84 5.71 -12.53
CA PHE A 67 5.37 4.63 -11.72
C PHE A 67 4.34 3.52 -11.44
N ALA A 68 3.06 3.89 -11.33
CA ALA A 68 1.98 2.93 -11.21
C ALA A 68 1.68 2.20 -12.53
N VAL A 69 1.79 2.92 -13.67
CA VAL A 69 1.47 2.37 -15.00
C VAL A 69 2.61 1.53 -15.55
N GLU A 70 3.86 2.03 -15.52
CA GLU A 70 5.02 1.37 -16.10
C GLU A 70 5.71 0.41 -15.13
N GLY A 71 5.59 0.64 -13.82
CA GLY A 71 6.31 -0.10 -12.77
C GLY A 71 5.42 -0.82 -11.77
N ASN A 72 4.10 -0.83 -11.94
CA ASN A 72 3.15 -1.43 -11.00
C ASN A 72 3.32 -0.97 -9.54
N ASN A 73 3.92 0.20 -9.33
CA ASN A 73 4.28 0.72 -8.02
C ASN A 73 3.21 1.71 -7.52
N LEU A 74 2.24 1.21 -6.77
CA LEU A 74 1.14 2.03 -6.24
C LEU A 74 1.51 2.85 -5.01
N LEU A 75 2.59 2.48 -4.32
CA LEU A 75 2.96 3.03 -3.01
C LEU A 75 4.23 3.89 -3.06
N GLY A 76 4.76 4.22 -4.24
CA GLY A 76 5.97 5.04 -4.36
C GLY A 76 7.23 4.40 -3.76
N ILE A 77 7.29 3.07 -3.72
CA ILE A 77 8.40 2.33 -3.10
C ILE A 77 9.71 2.62 -3.83
N ARG A 78 10.67 3.17 -3.10
CA ARG A 78 12.02 3.45 -3.61
C ARG A 78 12.94 2.25 -3.41
N THR A 79 13.91 2.13 -4.32
CA THR A 79 15.08 1.27 -4.14
C THR A 79 16.36 2.06 -4.34
N PHE A 80 17.40 1.68 -3.60
CA PHE A 80 18.75 2.20 -3.69
C PHE A 80 19.73 1.16 -4.24
N ASP A 81 19.25 -0.07 -4.45
CA ASP A 81 20.05 -1.13 -5.05
C ASP A 81 20.04 -0.98 -6.57
N PRO A 82 21.21 -0.80 -7.22
CA PRO A 82 21.27 -0.71 -8.67
C PRO A 82 20.95 -2.02 -9.39
N ALA A 83 20.91 -3.16 -8.66
CA ALA A 83 20.53 -4.45 -9.21
C ALA A 83 19.01 -4.66 -9.28
N ASP A 84 18.25 -3.85 -8.53
CA ASP A 84 16.78 -3.90 -8.59
C ASP A 84 16.27 -3.28 -9.91
N ASP A 85 15.23 -3.88 -10.49
CA ASP A 85 14.47 -3.25 -11.56
C ASP A 85 13.80 -1.98 -11.06
N GLN A 86 14.09 -0.85 -11.73
CA GLN A 86 13.68 0.45 -11.23
C GLN A 86 13.43 1.47 -12.33
N LEU A 87 12.49 2.38 -12.09
CA LEU A 87 12.23 3.56 -12.91
C LEU A 87 12.87 4.79 -12.28
N LYS A 88 13.74 5.49 -13.04
CA LYS A 88 14.30 6.76 -12.59
C LYS A 88 13.30 7.90 -12.76
N PRO A 89 13.26 8.87 -11.82
CA PRO A 89 12.50 10.11 -12.04
C PRO A 89 13.00 10.85 -13.29
N LEU A 90 12.08 11.33 -14.14
CA LEU A 90 12.43 12.00 -15.41
C LEU A 90 13.29 13.26 -15.19
N ASN A 91 13.03 13.98 -14.11
CA ASN A 91 13.77 15.18 -13.73
C ASN A 91 15.10 14.89 -12.99
N LYS A 92 15.36 13.63 -12.64
CA LYS A 92 16.59 13.18 -11.95
C LYS A 92 17.07 11.83 -12.53
N PRO A 93 17.43 11.75 -13.83
CA PRO A 93 17.78 10.48 -14.46
C PRO A 93 19.03 9.80 -13.87
N ASN A 94 19.91 10.60 -13.25
CA ASN A 94 21.14 10.13 -12.61
C ASN A 94 21.01 9.98 -11.08
N ALA A 95 19.80 9.94 -10.54
CA ALA A 95 19.62 9.72 -9.10
C ALA A 95 20.21 8.36 -8.68
N SER A 96 20.81 8.30 -7.48
CA SER A 96 21.32 7.07 -6.87
C SER A 96 20.21 6.10 -6.43
N TRP A 97 18.95 6.47 -6.60
CA TRP A 97 17.75 5.71 -6.27
C TRP A 97 16.75 5.72 -7.43
N GLY A 98 15.82 4.80 -7.42
CA GLY A 98 14.68 4.77 -8.34
C GLY A 98 13.42 4.26 -7.65
N LEU A 99 12.31 4.27 -8.36
CA LEU A 99 11.07 3.62 -7.95
C LEU A 99 11.14 2.16 -8.39
N ARG A 100 10.95 1.25 -7.45
CA ARG A 100 10.99 -0.20 -7.70
C ARG A 100 9.91 -0.59 -8.71
N ILE A 101 10.24 -1.51 -9.63
CA ILE A 101 9.29 -2.16 -10.53
C ILE A 101 8.81 -3.45 -9.87
N PHE A 102 7.51 -3.70 -9.93
CA PHE A 102 6.87 -4.92 -9.44
C PHE A 102 6.23 -5.69 -10.60
N GLU A 103 6.06 -6.99 -10.44
CA GLU A 103 5.37 -7.81 -11.45
C GLU A 103 3.88 -7.43 -11.53
N THR A 104 3.25 -7.15 -10.38
CA THR A 104 1.84 -6.72 -10.30
C THR A 104 1.68 -5.55 -9.32
N LYS A 105 0.59 -4.81 -9.46
CA LYS A 105 0.22 -3.76 -8.50
C LYS A 105 -0.05 -4.33 -7.10
N CYS A 106 -0.62 -5.53 -7.02
CA CYS A 106 -0.86 -6.20 -5.74
C CYS A 106 0.45 -6.60 -5.04
N GLU A 107 1.50 -6.92 -5.79
CA GLU A 107 2.83 -7.15 -5.23
C GLU A 107 3.41 -5.89 -4.57
N SER A 108 3.19 -4.70 -5.15
CA SER A 108 3.61 -3.45 -4.52
C SER A 108 2.89 -3.18 -3.20
N ILE A 109 1.62 -3.58 -3.08
CA ILE A 109 0.86 -3.54 -1.82
C ILE A 109 1.40 -4.57 -0.82
N SER A 110 1.73 -5.79 -1.27
CA SER A 110 2.35 -6.80 -0.42
C SER A 110 3.65 -6.30 0.20
N TYR A 111 4.54 -5.75 -0.63
CA TYR A 111 5.80 -5.17 -0.18
C TYR A 111 5.60 -4.03 0.83
N TYR A 112 4.60 -3.18 0.59
CA TYR A 112 4.26 -2.10 1.51
C TYR A 112 3.78 -2.63 2.88
N ILE A 113 2.91 -3.66 2.91
CA ILE A 113 2.44 -4.28 4.15
C ILE A 113 3.63 -4.88 4.93
N GLU A 114 4.56 -5.55 4.23
CA GLU A 114 5.79 -6.07 4.83
C GLU A 114 6.66 -4.95 5.39
N LEU A 115 6.80 -3.84 4.64
CA LEU A 115 7.55 -2.66 5.08
C LEU A 115 7.00 -2.11 6.40
N LEU A 116 5.67 -1.95 6.53
CA LEU A 116 5.04 -1.50 7.76
C LEU A 116 5.20 -2.50 8.92
N ASN A 117 5.19 -3.80 8.62
CA ASN A 117 5.27 -4.84 9.63
C ASN A 117 6.69 -5.09 10.14
N TYR A 118 7.72 -4.90 9.31
CA TYR A 118 9.07 -5.39 9.67
C TYR A 118 10.17 -4.34 9.62
N ASN A 119 9.95 -3.19 8.96
CA ASN A 119 11.00 -2.16 8.90
C ASN A 119 10.95 -1.29 10.17
N HIS A 120 12.12 -1.08 10.79
CA HIS A 120 12.27 -0.34 12.05
C HIS A 120 11.81 1.13 11.99
N HIS A 121 11.76 1.73 10.81
CA HIS A 121 11.25 3.09 10.65
C HIS A 121 9.76 3.22 10.95
N TYR A 122 9.02 2.10 11.02
CA TYR A 122 7.58 2.06 11.29
C TYR A 122 7.25 1.43 12.65
N ASP A 123 8.16 1.50 13.62
CA ASP A 123 7.92 1.03 15.00
C ASP A 123 6.73 1.78 15.62
N ASP A 124 6.67 3.11 15.49
CA ASP A 124 5.57 3.93 16.00
C ASP A 124 4.20 3.51 15.41
N PHE A 125 4.18 3.16 14.12
CA PHE A 125 2.97 2.64 13.48
C PHE A 125 2.52 1.33 14.09
N ARG A 126 3.46 0.39 14.33
CA ARG A 126 3.15 -0.91 14.93
C ARG A 126 2.69 -0.79 16.38
N GLU A 127 3.32 0.07 17.17
CA GLU A 127 2.93 0.34 18.56
C GLU A 127 1.52 0.93 18.62
N GLU A 128 1.23 1.94 17.81
CA GLU A 128 -0.10 2.54 17.75
C GLU A 128 -1.16 1.53 17.30
N ARG A 129 -0.88 0.73 16.26
CA ARG A 129 -1.79 -0.31 15.77
C ARG A 129 -2.08 -1.36 16.84
N LEU A 130 -1.05 -1.81 17.58
CA LEU A 130 -1.20 -2.77 18.67
C LEU A 130 -2.03 -2.19 19.83
N MET A 131 -1.83 -0.92 20.18
CA MET A 131 -2.65 -0.25 21.19
C MET A 131 -4.12 -0.20 20.78
N GLN A 132 -4.40 0.14 19.54
CA GLN A 132 -5.76 0.18 19.01
C GLN A 132 -6.40 -1.21 19.00
N TYR A 133 -5.68 -2.22 18.56
CA TYR A 133 -6.15 -3.61 18.61
C TYR A 133 -6.49 -4.04 20.04
N SER A 134 -5.63 -3.74 21.01
CA SER A 134 -5.82 -4.12 22.42
C SER A 134 -6.98 -3.38 23.10
N SER A 135 -7.37 -2.22 22.61
CA SER A 135 -8.47 -1.41 23.14
C SER A 135 -9.78 -1.52 22.36
N ASP A 136 -9.80 -2.34 21.29
CA ASP A 136 -10.92 -2.48 20.35
C ASP A 136 -11.38 -1.13 19.77
N LEU A 137 -10.42 -0.21 19.57
CA LEU A 137 -10.65 1.12 19.02
C LEU A 137 -9.85 1.29 17.72
N VAL A 138 -10.51 1.71 16.64
CA VAL A 138 -9.85 2.02 15.38
C VAL A 138 -9.86 3.52 15.15
N ASN A 139 -8.67 4.13 15.13
CA ASN A 139 -8.47 5.54 14.81
C ASN A 139 -7.47 5.67 13.66
N LEU A 140 -7.98 5.71 12.42
CA LEU A 140 -7.16 5.79 11.21
C LEU A 140 -6.37 7.10 11.11
N GLU A 141 -6.89 8.22 11.63
CA GLU A 141 -6.17 9.49 11.63
C GLU A 141 -4.92 9.43 12.52
N LYS A 142 -5.02 8.75 13.66
CA LYS A 142 -3.89 8.55 14.55
C LYS A 142 -2.84 7.61 13.95
N LEU A 143 -3.28 6.52 13.31
CA LEU A 143 -2.37 5.67 12.55
C LEU A 143 -1.70 6.42 11.39
N ALA A 144 -2.45 7.20 10.62
CA ALA A 144 -1.90 8.02 9.53
C ALA A 144 -0.83 9.01 10.04
N SER A 145 -1.00 9.54 11.27
CA SER A 145 -0.05 10.46 11.87
C SER A 145 1.33 9.82 12.14
N THR A 146 1.40 8.52 12.36
CA THR A 146 2.67 7.81 12.54
C THR A 146 3.43 7.59 11.23
N LEU A 147 2.79 7.83 10.09
CA LEU A 147 3.36 7.65 8.74
C LEU A 147 3.99 8.92 8.17
N ALA A 148 4.21 9.96 8.98
CA ALA A 148 4.84 11.20 8.53
C ALA A 148 6.22 10.98 7.89
N ILE A 149 6.95 9.93 8.31
CA ILE A 149 8.25 9.55 7.78
C ILE A 149 8.19 9.00 6.34
N TYR A 150 7.00 8.61 5.86
CA TYR A 150 6.82 7.99 4.55
C TYR A 150 7.15 8.94 3.39
N ALA A 151 6.89 10.23 3.56
CA ALA A 151 7.10 11.24 2.52
C ALA A 151 7.88 12.44 3.05
N GLU A 152 8.57 13.13 2.14
CA GLU A 152 9.32 14.36 2.42
C GLU A 152 8.40 15.60 2.58
N ASP A 153 7.12 15.49 2.17
CA ASP A 153 6.14 16.56 2.24
C ASP A 153 5.64 16.76 3.68
N VAL A 154 5.89 17.93 4.24
CA VAL A 154 5.45 18.27 5.60
C VAL A 154 3.92 18.27 5.80
N TYR A 155 3.16 18.34 4.72
CA TYR A 155 1.70 18.25 4.72
C TYR A 155 1.16 16.84 4.41
N TYR A 156 2.04 15.86 4.26
CA TYR A 156 1.67 14.49 3.89
C TYR A 156 0.57 13.90 4.76
N THR A 157 0.78 13.93 6.07
CA THR A 157 -0.19 13.40 7.04
C THR A 157 -1.56 14.07 6.94
N GLN A 158 -1.59 15.40 6.74
CA GLN A 158 -2.85 16.13 6.61
C GLN A 158 -3.61 15.73 5.34
N LYS A 159 -2.89 15.59 4.23
CA LYS A 159 -3.46 15.13 2.96
C LYS A 159 -4.00 13.70 3.09
N LEU A 160 -3.24 12.81 3.74
CA LEU A 160 -3.65 11.42 3.95
C LEU A 160 -4.92 11.35 4.81
N ILE A 161 -4.99 12.12 5.91
CA ILE A 161 -6.19 12.23 6.76
C ILE A 161 -7.38 12.76 5.97
N GLN A 162 -7.17 13.76 5.11
CA GLN A 162 -8.24 14.30 4.26
C GLN A 162 -8.77 13.21 3.31
N THR A 163 -7.90 12.45 2.66
CA THR A 163 -8.30 11.34 1.79
C THR A 163 -9.06 10.26 2.55
N LEU A 164 -8.64 9.94 3.80
CA LEU A 164 -9.38 8.99 4.65
C LEU A 164 -10.81 9.47 4.97
N LYS A 165 -11.02 10.78 5.17
CA LYS A 165 -12.35 11.35 5.38
C LYS A 165 -13.20 11.25 4.12
N GLU A 166 -12.62 11.59 2.96
CA GLU A 166 -13.30 11.49 1.68
C GLU A 166 -13.70 10.04 1.34
N LEU A 167 -12.86 9.05 1.68
CA LEU A 167 -13.20 7.63 1.50
C LEU A 167 -14.42 7.18 2.32
N ASN A 168 -14.72 7.81 3.44
CA ASN A 168 -15.93 7.52 4.20
C ASN A 168 -17.21 7.94 3.46
N ASP A 169 -17.13 8.91 2.56
CA ASP A 169 -18.25 9.38 1.74
C ASP A 169 -18.53 8.43 0.56
N TYR A 170 -17.58 7.52 0.21
CA TYR A 170 -17.75 6.47 -0.80
C TYR A 170 -18.38 5.17 -0.26
N LYS A 171 -18.74 5.12 1.01
CA LYS A 171 -19.40 3.95 1.66
C LYS A 171 -20.91 4.16 1.70
#